data_59351e5af06ed399cf53b33d36bfdc99
#
_entry.id   59351e5af06ed399cf53b33d36bfdc99
#
_cell.length_a   1.000
_cell.length_b   1.000
_cell.length_c   1.000
_cell.angle_alpha   90.00
_cell.angle_beta   90.00
_cell.angle_gamma   90.00
#
_symmetry.space_group_name_H-M   'P 1'
#
loop_
_entity.id
_entity.type
_entity.pdbx_description
1 polymer ?
#
loop_
_entity_poly.entity_id
_entity_poly.type
_entity_poly.pdbx_seq_one_letter_code
_entity_poly.pdbx_strand_id
1 'polypeptide(L)'
;AQSMLVSTDNAHGIHPNFSDRHDAQHAPVLNGGPAIKVNSNQAYASTNETIALFKQACGTAGVPVQSFVARADMGCGSTIGPLTATALGVRTVDVGVPTFAMHSIRELAGARDPHALYRALGCFFAQA
;
A
#
# COMPACT_ATOMS: atom_id res chain seq x y z
N ALA A 1 5.67 -10.62 -19.54
CA ALA A 1 5.91 -11.60 -18.48
C ALA A 1 4.59 -11.92 -17.76
N GLN A 2 4.47 -13.15 -17.31
CA GLN A 2 3.29 -13.58 -16.57
C GLN A 2 3.42 -13.38 -15.06
N SER A 3 4.56 -12.89 -14.61
CA SER A 3 4.84 -12.64 -13.20
C SER A 3 4.26 -11.30 -12.76
N MET A 4 3.97 -11.22 -11.46
CA MET A 4 3.52 -9.99 -10.82
C MET A 4 4.33 -9.76 -9.54
N LEU A 5 4.68 -8.50 -9.29
CA LEU A 5 5.45 -8.10 -8.12
C LEU A 5 4.53 -7.35 -7.15
N VAL A 6 4.61 -7.70 -5.88
CA VAL A 6 4.04 -6.90 -4.80
C VAL A 6 5.19 -6.18 -4.11
N SER A 7 5.23 -4.87 -4.28
CA SER A 7 6.22 -4.01 -3.61
C SER A 7 5.62 -3.56 -2.28
N THR A 8 6.28 -3.89 -1.18
CA THR A 8 5.78 -3.57 0.15
C THR A 8 6.66 -2.53 0.83
N ASP A 9 6.05 -1.44 1.23
CA ASP A 9 6.69 -0.36 1.96
C ASP A 9 5.61 0.36 2.75
N ASN A 10 5.90 0.79 3.95
CA ASN A 10 4.88 1.37 4.83
C ASN A 10 4.20 2.57 4.18
N ALA A 11 2.94 2.77 4.54
CA ALA A 11 2.14 3.90 4.07
C ALA A 11 1.90 4.88 5.22
N HIS A 12 1.71 6.16 4.88
CA HIS A 12 1.36 7.16 5.89
C HIS A 12 -0.08 6.95 6.36
N GLY A 13 -0.25 6.74 7.66
CA GLY A 13 -1.57 6.72 8.26
C GLY A 13 -2.06 8.13 8.59
N ILE A 14 -3.37 8.27 8.84
CA ILE A 14 -3.91 9.55 9.31
C ILE A 14 -3.47 9.79 10.74
N HIS A 15 -2.79 10.92 10.95
CA HIS A 15 -2.53 11.43 12.29
C HIS A 15 -3.61 12.47 12.62
N PRO A 16 -4.23 12.44 13.80
CA PRO A 16 -5.32 13.36 14.13
C PRO A 16 -4.98 14.85 13.97
N ASN A 17 -3.71 15.22 14.21
CA ASN A 17 -3.26 16.60 14.12
C ASN A 17 -2.86 17.03 12.70
N PHE A 18 -2.81 16.08 11.74
CA PHE A 18 -2.32 16.33 10.39
C PHE A 18 -3.23 15.69 9.34
N SER A 19 -4.52 15.52 9.66
CA SER A 19 -5.47 14.88 8.76
C SER A 19 -5.66 15.65 7.45
N ASP A 20 -5.41 16.95 7.44
CA ASP A 20 -5.49 17.79 6.26
C ASP A 20 -4.44 17.46 5.20
N ARG A 21 -3.41 16.68 5.56
CA ARG A 21 -2.35 16.25 4.64
C ARG A 21 -2.72 15.04 3.80
N HIS A 22 -3.91 14.48 4.00
CA HIS A 22 -4.36 13.29 3.29
C HIS A 22 -5.69 13.57 2.59
N ASP A 23 -5.95 12.81 1.52
CA ASP A 23 -7.26 12.80 0.90
C ASP A 23 -8.26 12.19 1.89
N ALA A 24 -9.34 12.93 2.18
CA ALA A 24 -10.30 12.51 3.21
C ALA A 24 -11.00 11.19 2.88
N GLN A 25 -11.11 10.85 1.57
CA GLN A 25 -11.78 9.62 1.13
C GLN A 25 -10.84 8.42 1.07
N HIS A 26 -9.53 8.65 1.01
CA HIS A 26 -8.54 7.61 0.79
C HIS A 26 -7.40 7.65 1.80
N ALA A 27 -7.66 8.18 2.98
CA ALA A 27 -6.66 8.27 4.02
C ALA A 27 -6.63 6.99 4.86
N PRO A 28 -5.49 6.29 4.94
CA PRO A 28 -5.43 5.02 5.67
C PRO A 28 -5.55 5.22 7.17
N VAL A 29 -6.18 4.25 7.81
CA VAL A 29 -6.30 4.19 9.28
C VAL A 29 -5.55 2.98 9.81
N LEU A 30 -5.02 3.08 11.02
CA LEU A 30 -4.38 1.94 11.67
C LEU A 30 -5.42 0.86 11.95
N ASN A 31 -5.01 -0.40 11.81
CA ASN A 31 -5.85 -1.58 11.93
C ASN A 31 -6.95 -1.69 10.86
N GLY A 32 -6.85 -0.90 9.80
CA GLY A 32 -7.74 -1.00 8.64
C GLY A 32 -7.25 -1.96 7.56
N GLY A 33 -6.16 -2.66 7.80
CA GLY A 33 -5.55 -3.58 6.86
C GLY A 33 -4.49 -2.91 5.98
N PRO A 34 -3.88 -3.68 5.07
CA PRO A 34 -2.90 -3.12 4.16
C PRO A 34 -3.51 -2.05 3.26
N ALA A 35 -2.72 -1.02 2.97
CA ALA A 35 -3.13 0.07 2.10
C ALA A 35 -2.49 -0.11 0.72
N ILE A 36 -3.31 -0.04 -0.32
CA ILE A 36 -2.84 -0.02 -1.71
C ILE A 36 -2.53 1.41 -2.07
N LYS A 37 -1.31 1.65 -2.55
CA LYS A 37 -0.87 2.99 -2.93
C LYS A 37 -1.32 3.29 -4.34
N VAL A 38 -2.24 4.24 -4.47
CA VAL A 38 -2.86 4.60 -5.74
C VAL A 38 -2.16 5.83 -6.32
N ASN A 39 -1.89 5.78 -7.62
CA ASN A 39 -1.18 6.86 -8.30
C ASN A 39 -2.06 8.10 -8.46
N SER A 40 -1.56 9.24 -7.95
CA SER A 40 -2.07 10.55 -8.30
C SER A 40 -1.04 11.36 -9.10
N ASN A 41 0.24 10.98 -8.99
CA ASN A 41 1.35 11.69 -9.65
C ASN A 41 2.42 10.72 -10.17
N GLN A 42 2.07 9.47 -10.41
CA GLN A 42 2.97 8.42 -10.90
C GLN A 42 4.13 8.08 -9.95
N ALA A 43 3.96 8.36 -8.66
CA ALA A 43 4.97 8.01 -7.66
C ALA A 43 4.97 6.53 -7.30
N TYR A 44 3.96 5.78 -7.72
CA TYR A 44 3.78 4.36 -7.42
C TYR A 44 3.59 3.56 -8.70
N ALA A 45 3.85 2.27 -8.62
CA ALA A 45 3.75 1.36 -9.77
C ALA A 45 2.38 0.71 -9.91
N SER A 46 1.43 0.98 -9.02
CA SER A 46 0.11 0.35 -9.04
C SER A 46 -0.68 0.72 -10.29
N THR A 47 -1.41 -0.26 -10.83
CA THR A 47 -2.34 -0.07 -11.94
C THR A 47 -3.70 -0.61 -11.54
N ASN A 48 -4.73 -0.29 -12.31
CA ASN A 48 -6.07 -0.80 -12.02
C ASN A 48 -6.11 -2.33 -12.01
N GLU A 49 -5.38 -2.98 -12.91
CA GLU A 49 -5.30 -4.44 -12.96
C GLU A 49 -4.63 -5.02 -11.72
N THR A 50 -3.47 -4.48 -11.33
CA THR A 50 -2.73 -5.01 -10.19
C THR A 50 -3.45 -4.72 -8.87
N ILE A 51 -4.13 -3.58 -8.77
CA ILE A 51 -4.94 -3.25 -7.61
C ILE A 51 -6.07 -4.28 -7.46
N ALA A 52 -6.76 -4.61 -8.55
CA ALA A 52 -7.85 -5.59 -8.51
C ALA A 52 -7.34 -6.97 -8.07
N LEU A 53 -6.19 -7.39 -8.58
CA LEU A 53 -5.59 -8.68 -8.21
C LEU A 53 -5.22 -8.72 -6.72
N PHE A 54 -4.66 -7.65 -6.20
CA PHE A 54 -4.32 -7.61 -4.77
C PHE A 54 -5.57 -7.56 -3.89
N LYS A 55 -6.60 -6.82 -4.28
CA LYS A 55 -7.87 -6.82 -3.56
C LYS A 55 -8.49 -8.22 -3.53
N GLN A 56 -8.37 -8.97 -4.61
CA GLN A 56 -8.85 -10.35 -4.65
C GLN A 56 -8.10 -11.22 -3.64
N ALA A 57 -6.78 -11.06 -3.54
CA ALA A 57 -5.99 -11.79 -2.55
C ALA A 57 -6.42 -11.45 -1.13
N CYS A 58 -6.69 -10.18 -0.83
CA CYS A 58 -7.18 -9.76 0.47
C CYS A 58 -8.56 -10.37 0.77
N GLY A 59 -9.45 -10.38 -0.22
CA GLY A 59 -10.77 -11.00 -0.07
C GLY A 59 -10.68 -12.48 0.23
N THR A 60 -9.81 -13.20 -0.46
CA THR A 60 -9.57 -14.62 -0.22
C THR A 60 -9.02 -14.86 1.19
N ALA A 61 -8.11 -13.99 1.64
CA ALA A 61 -7.54 -14.08 2.99
C ALA A 61 -8.51 -13.66 4.09
N GLY A 62 -9.61 -13.02 3.74
CA GLY A 62 -10.56 -12.50 4.71
C GLY A 62 -10.03 -11.32 5.50
N VAL A 63 -9.16 -10.50 4.90
CA VAL A 63 -8.60 -9.33 5.56
C VAL A 63 -9.11 -8.05 4.89
N PRO A 64 -9.27 -6.97 5.67
CA PRO A 64 -9.65 -5.68 5.09
C PRO A 64 -8.51 -5.11 4.26
N VAL A 65 -8.86 -4.24 3.32
CA VAL A 65 -7.89 -3.54 2.48
C VAL A 65 -8.37 -2.10 2.33
N GLN A 66 -7.42 -1.18 2.25
CA GLN A 66 -7.72 0.24 2.08
C GLN A 66 -6.82 0.85 1.02
N SER A 67 -7.13 2.06 0.61
CA SER A 67 -6.37 2.77 -0.40
C SER A 67 -5.67 3.98 0.21
N PHE A 68 -4.50 4.30 -0.33
CA PHE A 68 -3.74 5.49 0.05
C PHE A 68 -3.54 6.34 -1.21
N VAL A 69 -4.01 7.59 -1.15
CA VAL A 69 -3.78 8.58 -2.19
C VAL A 69 -3.20 9.82 -1.53
N ALA A 70 -1.95 10.14 -1.84
CA ALA A 70 -1.32 11.35 -1.32
C ALA A 70 -1.90 12.57 -2.05
N ARG A 71 -2.01 13.69 -1.33
CA ARG A 71 -2.42 14.95 -1.97
C ARG A 71 -1.37 15.38 -2.98
N ALA A 72 -1.82 15.95 -4.10
CA ALA A 72 -0.94 16.36 -5.18
C ALA A 72 0.05 17.46 -4.77
N ASP A 73 -0.30 18.24 -3.75
CA ASP A 73 0.55 19.34 -3.25
C ASP A 73 1.57 18.86 -2.20
N MET A 74 1.56 17.57 -1.85
CA MET A 74 2.53 17.01 -0.91
C MET A 74 3.65 16.31 -1.68
N GLY A 75 4.88 16.58 -1.27
CA GLY A 75 6.02 15.82 -1.76
C GLY A 75 6.05 14.45 -1.11
N CYS A 76 5.71 13.42 -1.86
CA CYS A 76 5.86 12.04 -1.44
C CYS A 76 7.08 11.45 -2.12
N GLY A 77 7.92 10.75 -1.35
CA GLY A 77 9.01 9.99 -1.92
C GLY A 77 8.49 8.82 -2.75
N SER A 78 9.23 8.48 -3.80
CA SER A 78 8.91 7.28 -4.58
C SER A 78 9.23 6.02 -3.80
N THR A 79 8.46 4.97 -4.03
CA THR A 79 8.77 3.64 -3.50
C THR A 79 9.75 2.93 -4.42
N ILE A 80 10.20 1.76 -4.01
CA ILE A 80 11.05 0.92 -4.86
C ILE A 80 10.27 0.29 -6.01
N GLY A 81 8.93 0.26 -5.91
CA GLY A 81 8.06 -0.36 -6.91
C GLY A 81 8.28 0.17 -8.32
N PRO A 82 8.22 1.49 -8.56
CA PRO A 82 8.42 2.03 -9.90
C PRO A 82 9.78 1.71 -10.49
N LEU A 83 10.84 1.75 -9.69
CA LEU A 83 12.18 1.40 -10.15
C LEU A 83 12.26 -0.07 -10.55
N THR A 84 11.70 -0.96 -9.73
CA THR A 84 11.70 -2.39 -10.00
C THR A 84 10.81 -2.72 -11.20
N ALA A 85 9.64 -2.10 -11.31
CA ALA A 85 8.73 -2.31 -12.42
C ALA A 85 9.41 -1.92 -13.75
N THR A 86 10.11 -0.78 -13.77
CA THR A 86 10.82 -0.32 -14.95
C THR A 86 11.97 -1.26 -15.31
N ALA A 87 12.75 -1.67 -14.30
CA ALA A 87 13.92 -2.51 -14.53
C ALA A 87 13.56 -3.92 -15.01
N LEU A 88 12.50 -4.50 -14.45
CA LEU A 88 12.11 -5.88 -14.73
C LEU A 88 10.98 -6.02 -15.76
N GLY A 89 10.25 -4.95 -16.03
CA GLY A 89 9.11 -4.98 -16.93
C GLY A 89 7.97 -5.85 -16.44
N VAL A 90 7.76 -5.95 -15.11
CA VAL A 90 6.73 -6.78 -14.50
C VAL A 90 5.58 -5.91 -14.00
N ARG A 91 4.37 -6.50 -14.01
CA ARG A 91 3.20 -5.86 -13.40
C ARG A 91 3.43 -5.75 -11.91
N THR A 92 3.19 -4.58 -11.34
CA THR A 92 3.54 -4.29 -9.95
C THR A 92 2.38 -3.60 -9.24
N VAL A 93 2.19 -3.91 -7.97
CA VAL A 93 1.33 -3.16 -7.06
C VAL A 93 2.15 -2.72 -5.86
N ASP A 94 1.98 -1.47 -5.44
CA ASP A 94 2.60 -0.93 -4.24
C ASP A 94 1.60 -0.98 -3.09
N VAL A 95 1.98 -1.62 -2.00
CA VAL A 95 1.13 -1.76 -0.81
C VAL A 95 1.96 -1.50 0.43
N GLY A 96 1.31 -1.28 1.56
CA GLY A 96 2.02 -1.12 2.81
C GLY A 96 1.08 -1.09 4.00
N VAL A 97 1.66 -1.25 5.18
CA VAL A 97 0.96 -1.11 6.45
C VAL A 97 0.98 0.37 6.83
N PRO A 98 -0.17 0.97 7.20
CA PRO A 98 -0.19 2.37 7.64
C PRO A 98 0.62 2.56 8.92
N THR A 99 1.42 3.62 8.96
CA THR A 99 2.22 3.97 10.14
C THR A 99 2.10 5.45 10.45
N PHE A 100 2.22 5.79 11.73
CA PHE A 100 2.41 7.16 12.18
C PHE A 100 3.91 7.44 12.37
N ALA A 101 4.30 8.69 12.19
CA ALA A 101 5.66 9.15 12.44
C ALA A 101 6.71 8.36 11.66
N MET A 102 6.44 8.11 10.39
CA MET A 102 7.34 7.40 9.48
C MET A 102 8.72 8.07 9.46
N HIS A 103 9.76 7.25 9.50
CA HIS A 103 11.17 7.64 9.53
C HIS A 103 11.63 8.23 10.86
N SER A 104 10.78 8.25 11.88
CA SER A 104 11.19 8.64 13.23
C SER A 104 11.70 7.42 13.99
N ILE A 105 12.26 7.68 15.18
CA ILE A 105 12.70 6.58 16.04
C ILE A 105 11.54 5.89 16.76
N ARG A 106 10.32 6.41 16.63
CA ARG A 106 9.12 5.86 17.28
C ARG A 106 7.96 5.79 16.30
N GLU A 107 8.12 4.99 15.28
CA GLU A 107 7.01 4.72 14.36
C GLU A 107 5.96 3.86 15.04
N LEU A 108 4.70 4.13 14.71
CA LEU A 108 3.56 3.41 15.27
C LEU A 108 2.75 2.79 14.14
N ALA A 109 2.46 1.50 14.26
CA ALA A 109 1.59 0.78 13.33
C ALA A 109 0.45 0.13 14.09
N GLY A 110 -0.62 -0.21 13.38
CA GLY A 110 -1.73 -0.96 13.98
C GLY A 110 -1.30 -2.38 14.30
N ALA A 111 -1.67 -2.90 15.48
CA ALA A 111 -1.22 -4.21 15.93
C ALA A 111 -1.69 -5.35 15.02
N ARG A 112 -2.82 -5.18 14.31
CA ARG A 112 -3.41 -6.21 13.43
C ARG A 112 -2.92 -6.13 11.99
N ASP A 113 -2.31 -5.01 11.58
CA ASP A 113 -1.99 -4.77 10.18
C ASP A 113 -0.87 -5.66 9.63
N PRO A 114 0.25 -5.89 10.36
CA PRO A 114 1.28 -6.79 9.85
C PRO A 114 0.76 -8.21 9.61
N HIS A 115 -0.10 -8.72 10.49
CA HIS A 115 -0.68 -10.05 10.31
C HIS A 115 -1.64 -10.09 9.14
N ALA A 116 -2.44 -9.03 8.95
CA ALA A 116 -3.33 -8.92 7.79
C ALA A 116 -2.54 -8.92 6.49
N LEU A 117 -1.44 -8.17 6.42
CA LEU A 117 -0.57 -8.17 5.25
C LEU A 117 0.05 -9.54 5.02
N TYR A 118 0.52 -10.21 6.08
CA TYR A 118 1.05 -11.57 6.00
C TYR A 118 0.04 -12.53 5.37
N ARG A 119 -1.23 -12.48 5.82
CA ARG A 119 -2.27 -13.34 5.28
C ARG A 119 -2.59 -13.03 3.82
N ALA A 120 -2.65 -11.76 3.46
CA ALA A 120 -2.89 -11.34 2.08
C ALA A 120 -1.77 -11.82 1.16
N LEU A 121 -0.51 -11.66 1.59
CA LEU A 121 0.64 -12.13 0.80
C LEU A 121 0.64 -13.66 0.67
N GLY A 122 0.25 -14.38 1.73
CA GLY A 122 0.11 -15.83 1.67
C GLY A 122 -0.87 -16.27 0.60
N CYS A 123 -2.02 -15.61 0.51
CA CYS A 123 -3.00 -15.90 -0.53
C CYS A 123 -2.49 -15.47 -1.91
N PHE A 124 -1.76 -14.36 -2.01
CA PHE A 124 -1.17 -13.94 -3.28
C PHE A 124 -0.19 -15.00 -3.81
N PHE A 125 0.70 -15.52 -2.95
CA PHE A 125 1.66 -16.52 -3.37
C PHE A 125 1.02 -17.87 -3.69
N ALA A 126 -0.15 -18.16 -3.12
CA ALA A 126 -0.85 -19.42 -3.39
C ALA A 126 -1.63 -19.39 -4.71
N GLN A 127 -1.83 -18.22 -5.31
CA GLN A 127 -2.50 -18.10 -6.61
C GLN A 127 -1.51 -18.49 -7.71
N ALA A 128 -1.92 -19.43 -8.52
CA ALA A 128 -1.09 -19.89 -9.63
C ALA A 128 -1.26 -19.02 -10.87
#